data_26d1e627b293bb1f62df6b25923f6e34
#
_entry.id   26d1e627b293bb1f62df6b25923f6e34
#
_cell.length_a   1.000
_cell.length_b   1.000
_cell.length_c   1.000
_cell.angle_alpha   90.00
_cell.angle_beta   90.00
_cell.angle_gamma   90.00
#
_symmetry.space_group_name_H-M   'P 1'
#
loop_
_entity.id
_entity.type
_entity.pdbx_description
1 polymer ?
#
loop_
_entity_poly.entity_id
_entity_poly.type
_entity_poly.pdbx_seq_one_letter_code
_entity_poly.pdbx_strand_id
1 'polypeptide(L)'
;MKILISNDGYHAHYYQRQSWVNAFAKMHGVTVALWDCKSVSAFDAFDSFEPDIFLGQLYNLTPSVAKCIKERPHLKVGLRAGDWGDHEKEVDKSIYNILYATKEEIETLKKLQDETGQVSFVHIHYPKEAVDKTHNYYESIGVRATSIMMCADTDAYSNPESDP
;
A
#
# COMPACT_ATOMS: atom_id res chain seq x y z
N MET A 1 -4.33 14.88 12.14
CA MET A 1 -3.76 14.12 11.01
C MET A 1 -4.87 13.26 10.40
N LYS A 2 -5.08 13.36 9.10
CA LYS A 2 -6.13 12.64 8.36
C LYS A 2 -5.50 11.54 7.51
N ILE A 3 -5.93 10.30 7.67
CA ILE A 3 -5.41 9.14 6.95
C ILE A 3 -6.52 8.56 6.08
N LEU A 4 -6.32 8.54 4.77
CA LEU A 4 -7.21 7.91 3.80
C LEU A 4 -6.64 6.55 3.40
N ILE A 5 -7.44 5.50 3.50
CA ILE A 5 -7.03 4.15 3.14
C ILE A 5 -7.90 3.66 1.98
N SER A 6 -7.27 3.19 0.90
CA SER A 6 -8.01 2.62 -0.24
C SER A 6 -8.72 1.33 0.15
N ASN A 7 -9.97 1.21 -0.24
CA ASN A 7 -10.79 0.02 -0.09
C ASN A 7 -11.38 -0.38 -1.45
N ASP A 8 -10.79 -1.39 -2.06
CA ASP A 8 -11.21 -1.95 -3.34
C ASP A 8 -12.23 -3.08 -3.21
N GLY A 9 -12.61 -3.42 -1.97
CA GLY A 9 -13.48 -4.55 -1.65
C GLY A 9 -12.85 -5.93 -1.85
N TYR A 10 -11.54 -6.00 -2.13
CA TYR A 10 -10.86 -7.28 -2.28
C TYR A 10 -10.70 -7.97 -0.91
N HIS A 11 -11.26 -9.18 -0.79
CA HIS A 11 -11.42 -9.86 0.50
C HIS A 11 -10.09 -10.20 1.16
N ALA A 12 -9.07 -10.61 0.40
CA ALA A 12 -7.76 -10.96 0.93
C ALA A 12 -7.07 -9.80 1.68
N HIS A 13 -7.41 -8.55 1.36
CA HIS A 13 -6.84 -7.37 2.03
C HIS A 13 -7.74 -6.82 3.15
N TYR A 14 -8.88 -7.44 3.41
CA TYR A 14 -9.83 -6.97 4.43
C TYR A 14 -9.18 -6.85 5.80
N TYR A 15 -8.51 -7.90 6.27
CA TYR A 15 -7.88 -7.91 7.60
C TYR A 15 -6.80 -6.85 7.74
N GLN A 16 -6.03 -6.62 6.71
CA GLN A 16 -4.97 -5.60 6.75
C GLN A 16 -5.54 -4.19 6.84
N ARG A 17 -6.56 -3.89 6.04
CA ARG A 17 -7.25 -2.60 6.11
C ARG A 17 -7.88 -2.39 7.47
N GLN A 18 -8.52 -3.41 8.02
CA GLN A 18 -9.14 -3.34 9.33
C GLN A 18 -8.11 -3.15 10.44
N SER A 19 -6.98 -3.85 10.38
CA SER A 19 -5.87 -3.66 11.32
C SER A 19 -5.30 -2.23 11.27
N TRP A 20 -5.15 -1.66 10.07
CA TRP A 20 -4.71 -0.28 9.92
C TRP A 20 -5.73 0.70 10.51
N VAL A 21 -7.01 0.53 10.20
CA VAL A 21 -8.07 1.37 10.75
C VAL A 21 -8.08 1.28 12.28
N ASN A 22 -8.03 0.08 12.84
CA ASN A 22 -8.02 -0.13 14.29
C ASN A 22 -6.80 0.50 14.97
N ALA A 23 -5.61 0.33 14.37
CA ALA A 23 -4.37 0.89 14.90
C ALA A 23 -4.40 2.42 14.89
N PHE A 24 -4.74 3.03 13.77
CA PHE A 24 -4.76 4.49 13.62
C PHE A 24 -5.90 5.14 14.41
N ALA A 25 -7.07 4.49 14.53
CA ALA A 25 -8.19 5.01 15.32
C ALA A 25 -7.87 5.14 16.82
N LYS A 26 -6.89 4.38 17.33
CA LYS A 26 -6.41 4.50 18.72
C LYS A 26 -5.43 5.66 18.93
N MET A 27 -4.93 6.27 17.87
CA MET A 27 -3.94 7.34 17.96
C MET A 27 -4.64 8.69 18.22
N HIS A 28 -4.22 9.40 19.26
CA HIS A 28 -4.78 10.72 19.56
C HIS A 28 -4.54 11.72 18.40
N GLY A 29 -5.59 12.42 18.01
CA GLY A 29 -5.52 13.43 16.94
C GLY A 29 -5.44 12.87 15.52
N VAL A 30 -5.75 11.57 15.34
CA VAL A 30 -5.82 10.92 14.04
C VAL A 30 -7.28 10.66 13.66
N THR A 31 -7.63 11.00 12.41
CA THR A 31 -8.90 10.65 11.79
C THR A 31 -8.62 9.73 10.61
N VAL A 32 -9.30 8.60 10.57
CA VAL A 32 -9.13 7.60 9.50
C VAL A 32 -10.41 7.48 8.69
N ALA A 33 -10.29 7.40 7.37
CA ALA A 33 -11.38 7.06 6.47
C ALA A 33 -10.98 5.95 5.50
N LEU A 34 -11.95 5.09 5.20
CA LEU A 34 -11.85 4.13 4.10
C LEU A 34 -12.47 4.75 2.85
N TRP A 35 -11.71 4.77 1.77
CA TRP A 35 -12.20 5.17 0.47
C TRP A 35 -12.64 3.96 -0.34
N ASP A 36 -13.95 3.84 -0.59
CA ASP A 36 -14.49 2.84 -1.51
C ASP A 36 -14.16 3.22 -2.95
N CYS A 37 -13.10 2.61 -3.48
CA CYS A 37 -12.58 2.88 -4.82
C CYS A 37 -13.56 2.49 -5.94
N LYS A 38 -14.61 1.70 -5.64
CA LYS A 38 -15.60 1.27 -6.62
C LYS A 38 -16.78 2.25 -6.76
N SER A 39 -17.09 2.93 -5.67
CA SER A 39 -18.30 3.77 -5.59
C SER A 39 -18.00 5.26 -5.60
N VAL A 40 -16.79 5.67 -5.21
CA VAL A 40 -16.39 7.07 -5.08
C VAL A 40 -15.16 7.33 -5.95
N SER A 41 -15.18 8.42 -6.72
CA SER A 41 -14.01 8.79 -7.52
C SER A 41 -12.83 9.19 -6.63
N ALA A 42 -11.60 9.05 -7.15
CA ALA A 42 -10.43 9.50 -6.42
C ALA A 42 -10.50 11.00 -6.09
N PHE A 43 -10.94 11.82 -7.05
CA PHE A 43 -11.06 13.26 -6.84
C PHE A 43 -12.01 13.59 -5.69
N ASP A 44 -13.22 13.02 -5.69
CA ASP A 44 -14.21 13.26 -4.64
C ASP A 44 -13.70 12.81 -3.28
N ALA A 45 -13.03 11.65 -3.20
CA ALA A 45 -12.48 11.14 -1.96
C ALA A 45 -11.37 12.05 -1.41
N PHE A 46 -10.42 12.46 -2.24
CA PHE A 46 -9.31 13.30 -1.83
C PHE A 46 -9.74 14.74 -1.53
N ASP A 47 -10.69 15.29 -2.30
CA ASP A 47 -11.18 16.66 -2.08
C ASP A 47 -12.06 16.77 -0.85
N SER A 48 -12.94 15.79 -0.60
CA SER A 48 -13.85 15.83 0.55
C SER A 48 -13.13 15.51 1.87
N PHE A 49 -12.15 14.63 1.86
CA PHE A 49 -11.45 14.22 3.07
C PHE A 49 -10.18 15.03 3.36
N GLU A 50 -9.51 15.54 2.31
CA GLU A 50 -8.23 16.28 2.41
C GLU A 50 -7.18 15.54 3.25
N PRO A 51 -6.72 14.36 2.81
CA PRO A 51 -5.83 13.54 3.60
C PRO A 51 -4.42 14.14 3.74
N ASP A 52 -3.81 13.96 4.92
CA ASP A 52 -2.38 14.17 5.15
C ASP A 52 -1.57 12.95 4.69
N ILE A 53 -2.18 11.75 4.82
CA ILE A 53 -1.58 10.47 4.44
C ILE A 53 -2.58 9.67 3.60
N PHE A 54 -2.11 9.09 2.50
CA PHE A 54 -2.85 8.10 1.72
C PHE A 54 -2.13 6.75 1.79
N LEU A 55 -2.87 5.70 2.12
CA LEU A 55 -2.39 4.32 2.15
C LEU A 55 -3.18 3.46 1.16
N GLY A 56 -2.48 2.76 0.28
CA GLY A 56 -3.10 1.94 -0.75
C GLY A 56 -2.27 0.74 -1.17
N GLN A 57 -2.84 -0.03 -2.07
CA GLN A 57 -2.13 -1.06 -2.81
C GLN A 57 -1.57 -0.45 -4.10
N LEU A 58 -0.48 -1.03 -4.63
CA LEU A 58 0.13 -0.52 -5.86
C LEU A 58 -0.86 -0.48 -7.04
N TYR A 59 -1.71 -1.50 -7.17
CA TYR A 59 -2.73 -1.55 -8.22
C TYR A 59 -3.87 -0.51 -8.04
N ASN A 60 -3.93 0.18 -6.90
CA ASN A 60 -4.83 1.34 -6.75
C ASN A 60 -4.23 2.65 -7.33
N LEU A 61 -2.98 2.62 -7.80
CA LEU A 61 -2.31 3.77 -8.39
C LEU A 61 -2.81 4.03 -9.82
N THR A 62 -4.06 4.42 -9.93
CA THR A 62 -4.66 4.83 -11.20
C THR A 62 -4.17 6.21 -11.64
N PRO A 63 -4.34 6.60 -12.92
CA PRO A 63 -4.03 7.95 -13.38
C PRO A 63 -4.71 9.06 -12.54
N SER A 64 -5.94 8.83 -12.10
CA SER A 64 -6.68 9.77 -11.24
C SER A 64 -6.03 9.92 -9.87
N VAL A 65 -5.62 8.81 -9.25
CA VAL A 65 -4.90 8.83 -7.96
C VAL A 65 -3.55 9.51 -8.12
N ALA A 66 -2.81 9.20 -9.19
CA ALA A 66 -1.54 9.85 -9.48
C ALA A 66 -1.68 11.38 -9.63
N LYS A 67 -2.76 11.84 -10.27
CA LYS A 67 -3.07 13.27 -10.38
C LYS A 67 -3.38 13.87 -9.00
N CYS A 68 -4.22 13.22 -8.20
CA CYS A 68 -4.52 13.67 -6.83
C CYS A 68 -3.25 13.84 -5.98
N ILE A 69 -2.30 12.92 -6.11
CA ILE A 69 -1.01 12.98 -5.40
C ILE A 69 -0.20 14.20 -5.85
N LYS A 70 -0.06 14.41 -7.16
CA LYS A 70 0.73 15.54 -7.70
C LYS A 70 0.16 16.91 -7.32
N GLU A 71 -1.15 17.01 -7.23
CA GLU A 71 -1.83 18.26 -6.88
C GLU A 71 -1.77 18.60 -5.38
N ARG A 72 -1.25 17.68 -4.55
CA ARG A 72 -1.18 17.82 -3.07
C ARG A 72 0.23 17.60 -2.55
N PRO A 73 1.13 18.59 -2.67
CA PRO A 73 2.55 18.41 -2.31
C PRO A 73 2.81 18.09 -0.83
N HIS A 74 1.84 18.32 0.04
CA HIS A 74 1.92 17.96 1.47
C HIS A 74 1.59 16.49 1.75
N LEU A 75 0.90 15.84 0.81
CA LEU A 75 0.41 14.47 0.98
C LEU A 75 1.57 13.47 1.06
N LYS A 76 1.54 12.61 2.08
CA LYS A 76 2.42 11.44 2.17
C LYS A 76 1.68 10.21 1.66
N VAL A 77 2.35 9.40 0.86
CA VAL A 77 1.73 8.25 0.21
C VAL A 77 2.50 6.98 0.57
N GLY A 78 1.78 6.01 1.10
CA GLY A 78 2.28 4.67 1.32
C GLY A 78 1.58 3.68 0.38
N LEU A 79 2.31 3.10 -0.55
CA LEU A 79 1.81 2.04 -1.42
C LEU A 79 2.44 0.71 -1.04
N ARG A 80 1.66 -0.33 -1.07
CA ARG A 80 2.08 -1.67 -0.73
C ARG A 80 2.02 -2.59 -1.94
N ALA A 81 2.97 -3.54 -2.03
CA ALA A 81 2.86 -4.66 -2.96
C ALA A 81 1.65 -5.54 -2.60
N GLY A 82 0.94 -6.02 -3.62
CA GLY A 82 -0.30 -6.77 -3.44
C GLY A 82 -0.11 -8.13 -2.79
N ASP A 83 0.96 -8.84 -3.11
CA ASP A 83 1.22 -10.17 -2.59
C ASP A 83 2.71 -10.53 -2.64
N TRP A 84 3.01 -11.71 -2.12
CA TRP A 84 4.35 -12.22 -1.91
C TRP A 84 5.05 -12.70 -3.16
N GLY A 85 4.35 -13.14 -4.17
CA GLY A 85 4.89 -13.85 -5.33
C GLY A 85 5.98 -14.87 -4.97
N ASP A 86 6.00 -16.00 -5.56
CA ASP A 86 7.15 -16.88 -5.49
C ASP A 86 8.24 -16.32 -6.43
N HIS A 87 8.96 -15.34 -5.95
CA HIS A 87 9.94 -14.58 -6.73
C HIS A 87 10.99 -15.49 -7.39
N GLU A 88 11.32 -16.62 -6.78
CA GLU A 88 12.31 -17.56 -7.34
C GLU A 88 11.80 -18.26 -8.59
N LYS A 89 10.48 -18.46 -8.69
CA LYS A 89 9.88 -19.17 -9.83
C LYS A 89 9.37 -18.25 -10.94
N GLU A 90 9.08 -16.99 -10.61
CA GLU A 90 8.33 -16.09 -11.47
C GLU A 90 9.17 -14.97 -12.10
N VAL A 91 10.42 -14.79 -11.68
CA VAL A 91 11.30 -13.71 -12.17
C VAL A 91 11.39 -13.67 -13.69
N ASP A 92 11.36 -14.81 -14.36
CA ASP A 92 11.45 -14.91 -15.82
C ASP A 92 10.11 -14.78 -16.56
N LYS A 93 8.97 -14.84 -15.85
CA LYS A 93 7.68 -14.91 -16.52
C LYS A 93 7.01 -13.56 -16.69
N SER A 94 6.97 -12.75 -15.68
CA SER A 94 6.48 -11.37 -15.72
C SER A 94 6.70 -10.68 -14.41
N ILE A 95 7.61 -9.75 -14.41
CA ILE A 95 7.92 -8.92 -13.25
C ILE A 95 6.67 -8.21 -12.69
N TYR A 96 5.76 -7.84 -13.56
CA TYR A 96 4.55 -7.12 -13.20
C TYR A 96 3.51 -8.00 -12.52
N ASN A 97 3.47 -9.29 -12.85
CA ASN A 97 2.57 -10.25 -12.18
C ASN A 97 2.97 -10.46 -10.72
N ILE A 98 4.27 -10.45 -10.42
CA ILE A 98 4.78 -10.59 -9.04
C ILE A 98 4.30 -9.43 -8.16
N LEU A 99 4.25 -8.23 -8.74
CA LEU A 99 3.82 -7.02 -8.04
C LEU A 99 2.29 -6.85 -8.04
N TYR A 100 1.56 -7.71 -8.72
CA TYR A 100 0.12 -7.51 -9.01
C TYR A 100 -0.15 -6.10 -9.57
N ALA A 101 0.74 -5.67 -10.45
CA ALA A 101 0.70 -4.37 -11.07
C ALA A 101 0.99 -4.48 -12.56
N THR A 102 0.38 -3.62 -13.34
CA THR A 102 0.68 -3.50 -14.77
C THR A 102 1.99 -2.76 -14.98
N LYS A 103 2.53 -2.88 -16.19
CA LYS A 103 3.70 -2.10 -16.59
C LYS A 103 3.47 -0.60 -16.41
N GLU A 104 2.29 -0.13 -16.78
CA GLU A 104 1.90 1.28 -16.66
C GLU A 104 1.86 1.75 -15.20
N GLU A 105 1.33 0.93 -14.29
CA GLU A 105 1.32 1.23 -12.85
C GLU A 105 2.73 1.34 -12.27
N ILE A 106 3.64 0.46 -12.66
CA ILE A 106 5.06 0.52 -12.26
C ILE A 106 5.74 1.78 -12.80
N GLU A 107 5.53 2.09 -14.07
CA GLU A 107 6.08 3.31 -14.67
C GLU A 107 5.53 4.57 -13.99
N THR A 108 4.25 4.56 -13.66
CA THR A 108 3.59 5.65 -12.91
C THR A 108 4.17 5.79 -11.50
N LEU A 109 4.39 4.67 -10.81
CA LEU A 109 5.04 4.67 -9.49
C LEU A 109 6.42 5.31 -9.54
N LYS A 110 7.28 4.85 -10.47
CA LYS A 110 8.64 5.40 -10.62
C LYS A 110 8.60 6.89 -10.89
N LYS A 111 7.77 7.30 -11.83
CA LYS A 111 7.62 8.72 -12.20
C LYS A 111 7.17 9.55 -11.00
N LEU A 112 6.20 9.09 -10.21
CA LEU A 112 5.77 9.78 -9.01
C LEU A 112 6.86 9.85 -7.95
N GLN A 113 7.61 8.76 -7.77
CA GLN A 113 8.75 8.75 -6.84
C GLN A 113 9.80 9.78 -7.22
N ASP A 114 10.10 9.92 -8.52
CA ASP A 114 11.11 10.85 -9.02
C ASP A 114 10.65 12.30 -8.99
N GLU A 115 9.40 12.56 -9.40
CA GLU A 115 8.87 13.91 -9.52
C GLU A 115 8.47 14.52 -8.18
N THR A 116 7.97 13.73 -7.26
CA THR A 116 7.33 14.26 -6.04
C THR A 116 8.09 13.94 -4.75
N GLY A 117 8.80 12.84 -4.71
CA GLY A 117 9.39 12.34 -3.46
C GLY A 117 8.37 11.95 -2.37
N GLN A 118 7.06 11.96 -2.70
CA GLN A 118 5.97 11.76 -1.75
C GLN A 118 5.60 10.30 -1.53
N VAL A 119 6.00 9.42 -2.49
CA VAL A 119 5.53 8.04 -2.54
C VAL A 119 6.57 7.09 -1.97
N SER A 120 6.22 6.46 -0.86
CA SER A 120 6.93 5.32 -0.29
C SER A 120 6.27 4.03 -0.76
N PHE A 121 7.06 3.15 -1.39
CA PHE A 121 6.62 1.81 -1.75
C PHE A 121 7.12 0.83 -0.71
N VAL A 122 6.20 0.06 -0.15
CA VAL A 122 6.48 -0.84 0.97
C VAL A 122 6.19 -2.27 0.57
N HIS A 123 7.14 -3.15 0.78
CA HIS A 123 6.92 -4.58 0.68
C HIS A 123 7.09 -5.26 2.04
N ILE A 124 6.27 -6.27 2.28
CA ILE A 124 6.25 -7.01 3.54
C ILE A 124 6.89 -8.37 3.31
N HIS A 125 7.85 -8.74 4.14
CA HIS A 125 8.57 -9.99 4.01
C HIS A 125 8.66 -10.80 5.29
N TYR A 126 8.67 -12.09 5.07
CA TYR A 126 9.01 -13.13 6.02
C TYR A 126 9.44 -14.38 5.23
N PRO A 127 10.58 -15.03 5.53
CA PRO A 127 11.57 -14.70 6.55
C PRO A 127 12.56 -13.61 6.12
N LYS A 128 13.42 -13.19 7.05
CA LYS A 128 14.39 -12.10 6.84
C LYS A 128 15.29 -12.32 5.62
N GLU A 129 15.65 -13.56 5.31
CA GLU A 129 16.51 -13.91 4.17
C GLU A 129 15.87 -13.56 2.81
N ALA A 130 14.54 -13.49 2.75
CA ALA A 130 13.82 -13.08 1.54
C ALA A 130 13.86 -11.56 1.33
N VAL A 131 14.10 -10.78 2.38
CA VAL A 131 14.07 -9.30 2.33
C VAL A 131 15.10 -8.77 1.36
N ASP A 132 16.36 -9.20 1.48
CA ASP A 132 17.45 -8.68 0.64
C ASP A 132 17.24 -9.02 -0.83
N LYS A 133 16.84 -10.26 -1.14
CA LYS A 133 16.54 -10.68 -2.51
C LYS A 133 15.44 -9.84 -3.14
N THR A 134 14.38 -9.60 -2.40
CA THR A 134 13.23 -8.84 -2.89
C THR A 134 13.54 -7.35 -2.98
N HIS A 135 14.29 -6.80 -2.03
CA HIS A 135 14.75 -5.42 -2.11
C HIS A 135 15.60 -5.20 -3.37
N ASN A 136 16.60 -6.03 -3.60
CA ASN A 136 17.43 -6.00 -4.79
C ASN A 136 16.60 -6.14 -6.09
N TYR A 137 15.54 -6.95 -6.04
CA TYR A 137 14.64 -7.09 -7.16
C TYR A 137 13.91 -5.78 -7.49
N TYR A 138 13.30 -5.10 -6.48
CA TYR A 138 12.64 -3.82 -6.72
C TYR A 138 13.61 -2.76 -7.23
N GLU A 139 14.81 -2.69 -6.67
CA GLU A 139 15.86 -1.80 -7.15
C GLU A 139 16.25 -2.10 -8.60
N SER A 140 16.35 -3.39 -8.99
CA SER A 140 16.70 -3.80 -10.35
C SER A 140 15.68 -3.33 -11.41
N ILE A 141 14.43 -3.16 -11.01
CA ILE A 141 13.37 -2.59 -11.87
C ILE A 141 13.20 -1.08 -11.70
N GLY A 142 14.06 -0.45 -10.90
CA GLY A 142 14.08 1.00 -10.68
C GLY A 142 12.96 1.51 -9.77
N VAL A 143 12.44 0.67 -8.87
CA VAL A 143 11.48 1.06 -7.83
C VAL A 143 12.21 1.24 -6.52
N ARG A 144 12.11 2.42 -5.90
CA ARG A 144 12.61 2.62 -4.53
C ARG A 144 11.62 2.02 -3.54
N ALA A 145 12.05 0.95 -2.86
CA ALA A 145 11.22 0.19 -1.94
C ALA A 145 11.79 0.17 -0.53
N THR A 146 10.92 0.03 0.45
CA THR A 146 11.27 -0.20 1.85
C THR A 146 10.67 -1.52 2.30
N SER A 147 11.47 -2.37 2.90
CA SER A 147 10.99 -3.61 3.51
C SER A 147 10.49 -3.35 4.92
N ILE A 148 9.35 -3.95 5.26
CA ILE A 148 8.88 -4.05 6.64
C ILE A 148 8.62 -5.52 6.99
N MET A 149 8.86 -5.87 8.25
CA MET A 149 8.50 -7.19 8.73
C MET A 149 6.98 -7.30 8.88
N MET A 150 6.46 -8.50 8.62
CA MET A 150 5.06 -8.78 8.90
C MET A 150 4.82 -8.72 10.41
N CYS A 151 3.79 -7.98 10.82
CA CYS A 151 3.35 -7.88 12.20
C CYS A 151 1.96 -8.50 12.33
N ALA A 152 1.70 -9.12 13.48
CA ALA A 152 0.35 -9.56 13.82
C ALA A 152 -0.44 -8.41 14.47
N ASP A 153 -1.72 -8.32 14.17
CA ASP A 153 -2.66 -7.51 14.95
C ASP A 153 -2.95 -8.25 16.26
N THR A 154 -2.32 -7.81 17.35
CA THR A 154 -2.45 -8.45 18.66
C THR A 154 -3.88 -8.42 19.20
N ASP A 155 -4.69 -7.44 18.81
CA ASP A 155 -6.09 -7.38 19.24
C ASP A 155 -6.96 -8.42 18.51
N ALA A 156 -6.60 -8.73 17.25
CA ALA A 156 -7.31 -9.75 16.46
C ALA A 156 -6.95 -11.17 16.90
N TYR A 157 -5.73 -11.37 17.44
CA TYR A 157 -5.20 -12.69 17.78
C TYR A 157 -5.09 -12.97 19.29
N SER A 158 -5.38 -11.99 20.12
CA SER A 158 -5.33 -12.13 21.59
C SER A 158 -6.69 -12.42 22.22
N ASN A 159 -7.60 -13.08 21.52
CA ASN A 159 -8.87 -13.48 22.13
C ASN A 159 -8.64 -14.72 23.03
N PRO A 160 -8.66 -14.59 24.36
CA PRO A 160 -8.43 -15.71 25.28
C PRO A 160 -9.55 -16.75 25.26
N GLU A 161 -10.68 -16.47 24.61
CA GLU A 161 -11.80 -17.41 24.44
C GLU A 161 -11.65 -18.35 23.23
N SER A 162 -10.60 -18.17 22.43
CA SER A 162 -10.35 -19.01 21.23
C SER A 162 -9.32 -20.12 21.46
N ASP A 163 -8.85 -20.32 22.67
CA ASP A 163 -7.98 -21.45 23.00
C ASP A 163 -8.84 -22.68 23.25
N PRO A 164 -8.69 -23.76 22.47
CA PRO A 164 -9.48 -24.98 22.60
C PRO A 164 -9.12 -25.79 23.85
#